data_c5c2b542cc0740d9bc0e28d2baf7e4db
#
_entry.id   c5c2b542cc0740d9bc0e28d2baf7e4db
#
_cell.length_a   1.000
_cell.length_b   1.000
_cell.length_c   1.000
_cell.angle_alpha   90.00
_cell.angle_beta   90.00
_cell.angle_gamma   90.00
#
_symmetry.space_group_name_H-M   'P 1'
#
loop_
_entity.id
_entity.type
_entity.pdbx_description
1 polymer ?
#
loop_
_entity_poly.entity_id
_entity_poly.type
_entity_poly.pdbx_seq_one_letter_code
_entity_poly.pdbx_strand_id
1 'polypeptide(L)'
;MKRSLLLFLCAAWPYSLSAEGGDRLNDTEKLGQRLFGQSCVVCHTKPQITSGQYGPTLSQGTLNGDGDTMRDVISNGTPHMPGFKIQYHPTQIDAIVAYLKTIPVQVPSEGPIGKGGNANGD
;
A
#
# COMPACT_ATOMS: atom_id res chain seq x y z
N MET A 1 -31.90 55.27 34.09
CA MET A 1 -30.73 54.39 33.90
C MET A 1 -31.26 52.99 33.55
N LYS A 2 -31.32 52.62 32.26
CA LYS A 2 -31.83 51.33 31.82
C LYS A 2 -30.64 50.47 31.40
N ARG A 3 -30.32 49.44 32.19
CA ARG A 3 -29.28 48.44 31.89
C ARG A 3 -29.89 47.41 30.95
N SER A 4 -29.52 47.47 29.65
CA SER A 4 -29.81 46.43 28.68
C SER A 4 -28.88 45.24 28.91
N LEU A 5 -29.48 44.13 29.28
CA LEU A 5 -28.81 42.83 29.44
C LEU A 5 -28.83 42.14 28.08
N LEU A 6 -27.70 42.16 27.37
CA LEU A 6 -27.49 41.41 26.12
C LEU A 6 -27.18 39.96 26.46
N LEU A 7 -28.16 39.10 26.26
CA LEU A 7 -28.01 37.65 26.30
C LEU A 7 -27.30 37.18 25.01
N PHE A 8 -26.04 36.79 25.12
CA PHE A 8 -25.34 36.06 24.07
C PHE A 8 -25.82 34.61 24.05
N LEU A 9 -26.65 34.28 23.07
CA LEU A 9 -26.96 32.89 22.74
C LEU A 9 -25.73 32.28 22.02
N CYS A 10 -24.91 31.50 22.74
CA CYS A 10 -23.93 30.61 22.13
C CYS A 10 -24.70 29.45 21.48
N ALA A 11 -24.88 29.53 20.17
CA ALA A 11 -25.32 28.40 19.35
C ALA A 11 -24.22 27.33 19.34
N ALA A 12 -24.41 26.27 20.13
CA ALA A 12 -23.59 25.07 20.09
C ALA A 12 -23.88 24.34 18.77
N TRP A 13 -22.98 24.52 17.80
CA TRP A 13 -23.01 23.74 16.56
C TRP A 13 -22.46 22.35 16.88
N PRO A 14 -23.23 21.28 16.64
CA PRO A 14 -22.70 19.94 16.77
C PRO A 14 -21.72 19.71 15.61
N TYR A 15 -20.43 19.70 15.92
CA TYR A 15 -19.42 19.18 15.00
C TYR A 15 -19.67 17.68 14.86
N SER A 16 -20.41 17.28 13.83
CA SER A 16 -20.46 15.89 13.40
C SER A 16 -19.06 15.53 12.89
N LEU A 17 -18.27 14.83 13.72
CA LEU A 17 -17.08 14.14 13.25
C LEU A 17 -17.57 13.02 12.32
N SER A 18 -17.60 13.29 11.03
CA SER A 18 -17.66 12.26 10.02
C SER A 18 -16.35 11.48 10.13
N ALA A 19 -16.41 10.27 10.67
CA ALA A 19 -15.33 9.30 10.55
C ALA A 19 -15.24 8.95 9.07
N GLU A 20 -14.33 9.60 8.34
CA GLU A 20 -13.92 9.15 7.03
C GLU A 20 -13.34 7.76 7.18
N GLY A 21 -14.11 6.77 6.72
CA GLY A 21 -13.67 5.40 6.56
C GLY A 21 -12.64 5.28 5.44
N GLY A 22 -11.46 5.88 5.65
CA GLY A 22 -10.26 5.52 4.91
C GLY A 22 -9.74 4.21 5.48
N ASP A 23 -9.35 3.33 4.61
CA ASP A 23 -8.74 2.02 4.85
C ASP A 23 -7.57 2.16 5.86
N ARG A 24 -7.90 2.11 7.16
CA ARG A 24 -6.92 2.36 8.23
C ARG A 24 -6.24 1.06 8.54
N LEU A 25 -5.01 0.95 8.04
CA LEU A 25 -4.12 -0.13 8.44
C LEU A 25 -4.08 -0.23 9.98
N ASN A 26 -4.18 -1.45 10.49
CA ASN A 26 -3.93 -1.71 11.91
C ASN A 26 -2.45 -1.53 12.26
N ASP A 27 -2.09 -1.60 13.52
CA ASP A 27 -0.72 -1.29 13.97
C ASP A 27 0.32 -2.30 13.43
N THR A 28 -0.06 -3.55 13.25
CA THR A 28 0.79 -4.58 12.63
C THR A 28 1.03 -4.28 11.15
N GLU A 29 -0.01 -3.93 10.42
CA GLU A 29 0.07 -3.56 9.00
C GLU A 29 0.88 -2.27 8.80
N LYS A 30 0.72 -1.28 9.69
CA LYS A 30 1.55 -0.06 9.69
C LYS A 30 3.02 -0.36 9.95
N LEU A 31 3.32 -1.28 10.88
CA LEU A 31 4.68 -1.76 11.09
C LEU A 31 5.21 -2.41 9.80
N GLY A 32 4.43 -3.31 9.21
CA GLY A 32 4.76 -3.96 7.94
C GLY A 32 5.00 -2.96 6.80
N GLN A 33 4.16 -1.95 6.68
CA GLN A 33 4.32 -0.87 5.70
C GLN A 33 5.67 -0.14 5.85
N ARG A 34 6.06 0.20 7.07
CA ARG A 34 7.36 0.84 7.32
C ARG A 34 8.53 -0.05 6.96
N LEU A 35 8.49 -1.32 7.37
CA LEU A 35 9.55 -2.29 7.08
C LEU A 35 9.65 -2.58 5.57
N PHE A 36 8.51 -2.70 4.91
CA PHE A 36 8.42 -2.83 3.46
C PHE A 36 9.06 -1.63 2.76
N GLY A 37 8.73 -0.41 3.20
CA GLY A 37 9.32 0.83 2.69
C GLY A 37 10.83 0.91 2.86
N GLN A 38 11.38 0.32 3.92
CA GLN A 38 12.81 0.34 4.21
C GLN A 38 13.62 -0.65 3.38
N SER A 39 13.06 -1.82 3.05
CA SER A 39 13.86 -2.92 2.51
C SER A 39 13.34 -3.53 1.20
N CYS A 40 12.06 -3.36 0.88
CA CYS A 40 11.45 -4.06 -0.26
C CYS A 40 11.23 -3.16 -1.47
N VAL A 41 10.87 -1.88 -1.26
CA VAL A 41 10.52 -0.95 -2.35
C VAL A 41 11.64 -0.75 -3.35
N VAL A 42 12.90 -0.84 -2.92
CA VAL A 42 14.08 -0.65 -3.78
C VAL A 42 14.09 -1.61 -4.97
N CYS A 43 13.57 -2.83 -4.79
CA CYS A 43 13.50 -3.84 -5.84
C CYS A 43 12.08 -4.05 -6.38
N HIS A 44 11.05 -3.87 -5.55
CA HIS A 44 9.68 -4.21 -5.86
C HIS A 44 8.79 -3.03 -6.29
N THR A 45 9.34 -1.83 -6.32
CA THR A 45 8.64 -0.64 -6.84
C THR A 45 9.39 -0.12 -8.07
N LYS A 46 8.64 0.18 -9.13
CA LYS A 46 9.24 0.76 -10.33
C LYS A 46 9.75 2.17 -10.02
N PRO A 47 11.06 2.43 -10.16
CA PRO A 47 11.59 3.77 -9.97
C PRO A 47 11.07 4.70 -11.07
N GLN A 48 10.78 5.95 -10.74
CA GLN A 48 10.29 6.93 -11.71
C GLN A 48 11.32 7.32 -12.78
N ILE A 49 12.59 7.12 -12.48
CA ILE A 49 13.72 7.60 -13.32
C ILE A 49 14.31 6.47 -14.19
N THR A 50 14.00 5.20 -13.90
CA THR A 50 14.56 4.05 -14.63
C THR A 50 13.47 3.23 -15.29
N SER A 51 13.79 2.61 -16.41
CA SER A 51 12.83 1.82 -17.21
C SER A 51 12.54 0.42 -16.67
N GLY A 52 13.23 0.00 -15.59
CA GLY A 52 13.13 -1.36 -15.07
C GLY A 52 12.87 -1.43 -13.57
N GLN A 53 12.29 -2.53 -13.14
CA GLN A 53 12.15 -2.90 -11.74
C GLN A 53 12.80 -4.28 -11.57
N TYR A 54 13.52 -4.48 -10.46
CA TYR A 54 14.30 -5.70 -10.25
C TYR A 54 13.45 -6.89 -9.80
N GLY A 55 12.37 -6.64 -9.08
CA GLY A 55 11.46 -7.66 -8.59
C GLY A 55 10.03 -7.45 -9.12
N PRO A 56 9.16 -8.46 -9.02
CA PRO A 56 7.76 -8.31 -9.40
C PRO A 56 7.05 -7.30 -8.51
N THR A 57 5.98 -6.68 -9.03
CA THR A 57 5.07 -5.88 -8.21
C THR A 57 4.38 -6.78 -7.20
N LEU A 58 4.40 -6.37 -5.93
CA LEU A 58 3.82 -7.13 -4.83
C LEU A 58 2.40 -6.67 -4.52
N SER A 59 1.55 -7.62 -4.17
CA SER A 59 0.15 -7.40 -3.81
C SER A 59 -0.37 -8.55 -2.95
N GLN A 60 -1.62 -8.46 -2.51
CA GLN A 60 -2.30 -9.55 -1.81
C GLN A 60 -2.35 -10.86 -2.62
N GLY A 61 -2.23 -10.81 -3.95
CA GLY A 61 -2.19 -11.98 -4.83
C GLY A 61 -0.80 -12.58 -5.02
N THR A 62 0.25 -11.99 -4.47
CA THR A 62 1.61 -12.51 -4.55
C THR A 62 1.67 -13.92 -3.98
N LEU A 63 2.34 -14.85 -4.68
CA LEU A 63 2.42 -16.27 -4.30
C LEU A 63 1.03 -16.88 -4.00
N ASN A 64 0.05 -16.57 -4.81
CA ASN A 64 -1.35 -16.99 -4.66
C ASN A 64 -2.02 -16.54 -3.35
N GLY A 65 -1.51 -15.50 -2.71
CA GLY A 65 -2.01 -15.02 -1.42
C GLY A 65 -1.60 -15.88 -0.22
N ASP A 66 -0.74 -16.88 -0.42
CA ASP A 66 -0.28 -17.77 0.65
C ASP A 66 0.73 -17.06 1.56
N GLY A 67 0.28 -16.75 2.79
CA GLY A 67 1.10 -16.03 3.77
C GLY A 67 2.27 -16.85 4.29
N ASP A 68 2.18 -18.16 4.35
CA ASP A 68 3.27 -19.00 4.83
C ASP A 68 4.39 -19.07 3.79
N THR A 69 4.03 -19.21 2.53
CA THR A 69 4.99 -19.12 1.42
C THR A 69 5.62 -17.72 1.32
N MET A 70 4.84 -16.63 1.51
CA MET A 70 5.39 -15.28 1.58
C MET A 70 6.41 -15.16 2.71
N ARG A 71 6.08 -15.66 3.89
CA ARG A 71 6.96 -15.64 5.07
C ARG A 71 8.26 -16.39 4.81
N ASP A 72 8.18 -17.57 4.21
CA ASP A 72 9.35 -18.39 3.88
C ASP A 72 10.27 -17.67 2.88
N VAL A 73 9.71 -17.15 1.79
CA VAL A 73 10.45 -16.40 0.77
C VAL A 73 11.09 -15.13 1.36
N ILE A 74 10.39 -14.37 2.19
CA ILE A 74 10.97 -13.17 2.83
C ILE A 74 12.08 -13.58 3.79
N SER A 75 11.90 -14.66 4.55
CA SER A 75 12.88 -15.12 5.55
C SER A 75 14.15 -15.65 4.90
N ASN A 76 14.02 -16.51 3.93
CA ASN A 76 15.13 -17.28 3.37
C ASN A 76 15.66 -16.70 2.05
N GLY A 77 14.86 -15.88 1.36
CA GLY A 77 15.22 -15.33 0.07
C GLY A 77 15.05 -16.30 -1.09
N THR A 78 15.51 -15.87 -2.25
CA THR A 78 15.59 -16.65 -3.50
C THR A 78 16.95 -16.38 -4.15
N PRO A 79 17.32 -17.04 -5.25
CA PRO A 79 18.58 -16.73 -5.95
C PRO A 79 18.73 -15.26 -6.37
N HIS A 80 17.63 -14.51 -6.48
CA HIS A 80 17.61 -13.11 -6.91
C HIS A 80 17.11 -12.13 -5.83
N MET A 81 16.76 -12.62 -4.65
CA MET A 81 16.24 -11.83 -3.53
C MET A 81 16.94 -12.25 -2.24
N PRO A 82 17.54 -11.33 -1.46
CA PRO A 82 18.15 -11.68 -0.19
C PRO A 82 17.11 -12.15 0.82
N GLY A 83 17.52 -13.03 1.75
CA GLY A 83 16.70 -13.43 2.90
C GLY A 83 16.86 -12.45 4.05
N PHE A 84 15.78 -12.18 4.77
CA PHE A 84 15.73 -11.14 5.81
C PHE A 84 15.67 -11.67 7.24
N LYS A 85 15.74 -13.01 7.45
CA LYS A 85 15.67 -13.61 8.79
C LYS A 85 16.78 -13.19 9.78
N ILE A 86 17.90 -12.66 9.27
CA ILE A 86 18.98 -12.13 10.12
C ILE A 86 18.69 -10.67 10.49
N GLN A 87 18.03 -9.93 9.62
CA GLN A 87 17.73 -8.51 9.79
C GLN A 87 16.44 -8.28 10.58
N TYR A 88 15.43 -9.12 10.40
CA TYR A 88 14.11 -8.99 10.98
C TYR A 88 13.72 -10.18 11.86
N HIS A 89 13.10 -9.87 12.98
CA HIS A 89 12.45 -10.90 13.81
C HIS A 89 11.25 -11.52 13.08
N PRO A 90 10.87 -12.78 13.41
CA PRO A 90 9.71 -13.41 12.79
C PRO A 90 8.44 -12.57 12.82
N THR A 91 8.16 -11.89 13.94
CA THR A 91 6.99 -10.99 14.07
C THR A 91 7.04 -9.77 13.14
N GLN A 92 8.23 -9.32 12.79
CA GLN A 92 8.40 -8.22 11.82
C GLN A 92 8.18 -8.72 10.39
N ILE A 93 8.62 -9.93 10.08
CA ILE A 93 8.31 -10.59 8.80
C ILE A 93 6.80 -10.83 8.68
N ASP A 94 6.15 -11.27 9.75
CA ASP A 94 4.69 -11.43 9.81
C ASP A 94 3.97 -10.09 9.56
N ALA A 95 4.50 -9.00 10.08
CA ALA A 95 3.97 -7.66 9.83
C ALA A 95 4.10 -7.26 8.36
N ILE A 96 5.23 -7.57 7.71
CA ILE A 96 5.40 -7.33 6.27
C ILE A 96 4.38 -8.13 5.46
N VAL A 97 4.18 -9.42 5.80
CA VAL A 97 3.17 -10.27 5.14
C VAL A 97 1.76 -9.70 5.34
N ALA A 98 1.42 -9.27 6.56
CA ALA A 98 0.14 -8.64 6.85
C ALA A 98 -0.09 -7.39 5.98
N TYR A 99 0.92 -6.54 5.83
CA TYR A 99 0.84 -5.37 4.96
C TYR A 99 0.68 -5.77 3.49
N LEU A 100 1.43 -6.74 2.98
CA LEU A 100 1.30 -7.19 1.58
C LEU A 100 -0.13 -7.65 1.25
N LYS A 101 -0.82 -8.26 2.20
CA LYS A 101 -2.22 -8.68 2.06
C LYS A 101 -3.21 -7.52 1.98
N THR A 102 -2.81 -6.30 2.35
CA THR A 102 -3.63 -5.10 2.19
C THR A 102 -3.46 -4.42 0.82
N ILE A 103 -2.41 -4.77 0.07
CA ILE A 103 -2.12 -4.15 -1.24
C ILE A 103 -3.00 -4.79 -2.31
N PRO A 104 -3.90 -4.03 -2.98
CA PRO A 104 -4.74 -4.57 -4.04
C PRO A 104 -3.92 -5.13 -5.20
N VAL A 105 -4.46 -6.18 -5.84
CA VAL A 105 -3.89 -6.67 -7.10
C VAL A 105 -4.04 -5.57 -8.16
N GLN A 106 -2.92 -5.09 -8.69
CA GLN A 106 -2.94 -4.15 -9.80
C GLN A 106 -3.34 -4.92 -11.07
N VAL A 107 -4.58 -4.77 -11.49
CA VAL A 107 -4.98 -5.19 -12.85
C VAL A 107 -4.35 -4.16 -13.79
N PRO A 108 -3.56 -4.57 -14.78
CA PRO A 108 -3.09 -3.64 -15.80
C PRO A 108 -4.34 -2.98 -16.40
N SER A 109 -4.47 -1.65 -16.27
CA SER A 109 -5.48 -0.94 -17.03
C SER A 109 -5.13 -1.19 -18.49
N GLU A 110 -5.97 -1.93 -19.22
CA GLU A 110 -5.90 -1.96 -20.67
C GLU A 110 -6.04 -0.50 -21.12
N GLY A 111 -4.91 0.08 -21.52
CA GLY A 111 -4.91 1.36 -22.21
C GLY A 111 -5.85 1.24 -23.39
N PRO A 112 -6.56 2.30 -23.82
CA PRO A 112 -7.45 2.24 -24.95
C PRO A 112 -6.68 1.60 -26.12
N ILE A 113 -7.20 0.48 -26.62
CA ILE A 113 -6.68 -0.20 -27.80
C ILE A 113 -6.70 0.85 -28.91
N GLY A 114 -5.51 1.40 -29.21
CA GLY A 114 -5.35 2.28 -30.35
C GLY A 114 -5.87 1.53 -31.56
N LYS A 115 -7.01 1.97 -32.11
CA LYS A 115 -7.50 1.50 -33.39
C LYS A 115 -6.35 1.68 -34.37
N GLY A 116 -5.70 0.56 -34.73
CA GLY A 116 -4.74 0.52 -35.82
C GLY A 116 -5.39 1.11 -37.06
N GLY A 117 -4.92 2.29 -37.43
CA GLY A 117 -5.28 2.88 -38.70
C GLY A 117 -4.86 1.95 -39.80
N ASN A 118 -5.86 1.43 -40.53
CA ASN A 118 -5.66 0.70 -41.74
C ASN A 118 -5.16 1.71 -42.78
N ALA A 119 -3.87 1.76 -43.00
CA ALA A 119 -3.28 2.53 -44.10
C ALA A 119 -3.18 1.58 -45.29
N ASN A 120 -4.30 1.37 -45.99
CA ASN A 120 -4.26 1.03 -47.39
C ASN A 120 -4.00 2.35 -48.13
N GLY A 121 -2.79 2.51 -48.60
CA GLY A 121 -2.40 3.53 -49.56
C GLY A 121 -1.79 2.83 -50.76
N ASP A 122 -2.38 3.06 -51.90
CA ASP A 122 -1.92 2.69 -53.22
C ASP A 122 -0.46 3.05 -53.50
#